data_841d5fae941ea943acc1b272a5df9073
#
_entry.id   841d5fae941ea943acc1b272a5df9073
#
_cell.length_a   1.000
_cell.length_b   1.000
_cell.length_c   1.000
_cell.angle_alpha   90.00
_cell.angle_beta   90.00
_cell.angle_gamma   90.00
#
_symmetry.space_group_name_H-M   'P 1'
#
loop_
_entity.id
_entity.type
_entity.pdbx_description
1 polymer ?
#
loop_
_entity_poly.entity_id
_entity_poly.type
_entity_poly.pdbx_seq_one_letter_code
_entity_poly.pdbx_strand_id
1 'polypeptide(L)'
;MVDFSTSVLAVRGCRIRLMRGGAGSPLVVLHGASGATVLPVMQQLAEKFDVIAPEHPGFGESDTPDWLDNIHDLAYFYLDVLDELKLKDVNLVGLSFGGWIATELAVRNTQRLASLTLCGAAGLYLAGVEQLDPFLRGDEQRLRDFFYDQIISFRNSDDRENFSPTAH
;
A
#
# COMPACT_ATOMS: atom_id res chain seq x y z
N MET A 1 -22.18 3.94 4.41
CA MET A 1 -20.73 4.06 4.10
C MET A 1 -20.06 4.62 5.34
N VAL A 2 -18.92 4.08 5.71
CA VAL A 2 -18.12 4.61 6.83
C VAL A 2 -17.33 5.82 6.33
N ASP A 3 -17.33 6.92 7.10
CA ASP A 3 -16.56 8.11 6.73
C ASP A 3 -15.07 7.88 7.03
N PHE A 4 -14.23 8.14 6.03
CA PHE A 4 -12.79 8.16 6.18
C PHE A 4 -12.30 9.59 6.39
N SER A 5 -11.60 9.81 7.49
CA SER A 5 -10.88 11.06 7.73
C SER A 5 -9.51 11.02 7.07
N THR A 6 -9.03 12.19 6.65
CA THR A 6 -7.66 12.37 6.18
C THR A 6 -6.91 13.28 7.14
N SER A 7 -5.70 12.89 7.51
CA SER A 7 -4.82 13.65 8.41
C SER A 7 -3.37 13.53 7.95
N VAL A 8 -2.49 14.29 8.59
CA VAL A 8 -1.04 14.16 8.39
C VAL A 8 -0.44 13.51 9.63
N LEU A 9 0.33 12.44 9.41
CA LEU A 9 1.12 11.77 10.44
C LEU A 9 2.60 12.12 10.23
N ALA A 10 3.27 12.60 11.27
CA ALA A 10 4.70 12.87 11.24
C ALA A 10 5.46 11.73 11.95
N VAL A 11 6.35 11.06 11.23
CA VAL A 11 7.17 9.96 11.73
C VAL A 11 8.62 10.21 11.35
N ARG A 12 9.52 10.29 12.33
CA ARG A 12 10.96 10.54 12.09
C ARG A 12 11.26 11.76 11.23
N GLY A 13 10.43 12.79 11.32
CA GLY A 13 10.57 14.01 10.51
C GLY A 13 9.98 13.92 9.10
N CYS A 14 9.48 12.78 8.68
CA CYS A 14 8.75 12.59 7.43
C CYS A 14 7.25 12.71 7.69
N ARG A 15 6.56 13.56 6.94
CA ARG A 15 5.11 13.75 7.01
C ARG A 15 4.45 12.93 5.94
N ILE A 16 3.52 12.06 6.33
CA ILE A 16 2.74 11.26 5.40
C ILE A 16 1.26 11.55 5.53
N ARG A 17 0.53 11.44 4.44
CA ARG A 17 -0.93 11.46 4.45
C ARG A 17 -1.45 10.14 5.02
N LEU A 18 -2.43 10.24 5.91
CA LEU A 18 -3.04 9.10 6.58
C LEU A 18 -4.56 9.17 6.41
N MET A 19 -5.15 8.15 5.81
CA MET A 19 -6.60 7.95 5.77
C MET A 19 -6.99 6.93 6.82
N ARG A 20 -8.06 7.20 7.59
CA ARG A 20 -8.54 6.31 8.65
C ARG A 20 -10.04 6.32 8.73
N GLY A 21 -10.65 5.15 8.88
CA GLY A 21 -12.10 5.01 9.02
C GLY A 21 -12.48 3.71 9.71
N GLY A 22 -13.67 3.71 10.33
CA GLY A 22 -14.15 2.57 11.10
C GLY A 22 -13.66 2.55 12.54
N ALA A 23 -13.91 1.43 13.21
CA ALA A 23 -13.52 1.17 14.59
C ALA A 23 -13.36 -0.35 14.81
N GLY A 24 -12.54 -0.73 15.79
CA GLY A 24 -12.29 -2.14 16.13
C GLY A 24 -10.82 -2.48 16.13
N SER A 25 -10.49 -3.73 15.78
CA SER A 25 -9.09 -4.17 15.68
C SER A 25 -8.37 -3.41 14.55
N PRO A 26 -7.12 -3.01 14.75
CA PRO A 26 -6.38 -2.24 13.75
C PRO A 26 -6.13 -3.08 12.49
N LEU A 27 -6.43 -2.48 11.34
CA LEU A 27 -6.16 -3.04 10.02
C LEU A 27 -5.40 -2.01 9.20
N VAL A 28 -4.11 -2.24 9.01
CA VAL A 28 -3.25 -1.37 8.22
C VAL A 28 -3.19 -1.86 6.78
N VAL A 29 -3.50 -0.97 5.83
CA VAL A 29 -3.50 -1.26 4.39
C VAL A 29 -2.38 -0.49 3.71
N LEU A 30 -1.39 -1.20 3.21
CA LEU A 30 -0.28 -0.67 2.42
C LEU A 30 -0.63 -0.72 0.94
N HIS A 31 -0.68 0.44 0.30
CA HIS A 31 -1.12 0.58 -1.10
C HIS A 31 -0.09 0.10 -2.12
N GLY A 32 -0.53 -0.16 -3.34
CA GLY A 32 0.34 -0.47 -4.48
C GLY A 32 0.96 0.79 -5.11
N ALA A 33 1.70 0.60 -6.21
CA ALA A 33 2.39 1.68 -6.93
C ALA A 33 1.45 2.74 -7.55
N SER A 34 0.15 2.51 -7.62
CA SER A 34 -0.84 3.49 -8.08
C SER A 34 -1.19 4.58 -7.05
N GLY A 35 -0.62 4.53 -5.85
CA GLY A 35 -0.88 5.50 -4.80
C GLY A 35 -2.00 5.09 -3.84
N ALA A 36 -2.23 5.93 -2.81
CA ALA A 36 -3.19 5.68 -1.75
C ALA A 36 -4.56 6.29 -2.07
N THR A 37 -5.59 5.44 -2.04
CA THR A 37 -6.99 5.84 -2.14
C THR A 37 -7.85 4.92 -1.28
N VAL A 38 -9.03 5.38 -0.87
CA VAL A 38 -9.99 4.54 -0.16
C VAL A 38 -10.69 3.64 -1.18
N LEU A 39 -10.32 2.36 -1.18
CA LEU A 39 -10.93 1.37 -2.06
C LEU A 39 -12.31 0.94 -1.56
N PRO A 40 -13.25 0.49 -2.42
CA PRO A 40 -14.56 0.00 -2.01
C PRO A 40 -14.50 -1.11 -0.96
N VAL A 41 -13.52 -2.01 -1.04
CA VAL A 41 -13.30 -3.06 -0.04
C VAL A 41 -12.94 -2.51 1.33
N MET A 42 -12.25 -1.38 1.40
CA MET A 42 -11.90 -0.74 2.67
C MET A 42 -13.13 -0.18 3.36
N GLN A 43 -14.13 0.28 2.61
CA GLN A 43 -15.44 0.70 3.17
C GLN A 43 -16.16 -0.47 3.87
N GLN A 44 -16.10 -1.66 3.28
CA GLN A 44 -16.69 -2.86 3.87
C GLN A 44 -15.90 -3.34 5.10
N LEU A 45 -14.57 -3.29 5.03
CA LEU A 45 -13.70 -3.65 6.14
C LEU A 45 -13.86 -2.68 7.33
N ALA A 46 -14.07 -1.39 7.06
CA ALA A 46 -14.27 -0.36 8.09
C ALA A 46 -15.58 -0.54 8.91
N GLU A 47 -16.48 -1.41 8.48
CA GLU A 47 -17.64 -1.81 9.30
C GLU A 47 -17.24 -2.66 10.52
N LYS A 48 -16.02 -3.27 10.50
CA LYS A 48 -15.57 -4.21 11.53
C LYS A 48 -14.17 -3.91 12.08
N PHE A 49 -13.39 -3.14 11.35
CA PHE A 49 -12.01 -2.81 11.66
C PHE A 49 -11.79 -1.31 11.73
N ASP A 50 -10.80 -0.90 12.50
CA ASP A 50 -10.19 0.41 12.41
C ASP A 50 -9.20 0.38 11.22
N VAL A 51 -9.68 0.78 10.06
CA VAL A 51 -8.89 0.75 8.81
C VAL A 51 -7.98 1.97 8.75
N ILE A 52 -6.70 1.73 8.63
CA ILE A 52 -5.62 2.71 8.62
C ILE A 52 -4.87 2.56 7.30
N ALA A 53 -4.92 3.55 6.44
CA ALA A 53 -4.32 3.55 5.11
C ALA A 53 -3.32 4.71 4.98
N PRO A 54 -2.07 4.49 5.38
CA PRO A 54 -1.02 5.48 5.18
C PRO A 54 -0.60 5.55 3.71
N GLU A 55 -0.34 6.74 3.23
CA GLU A 55 0.32 6.96 1.94
C GLU A 55 1.83 6.85 2.13
N HIS A 56 2.49 6.06 1.27
CA HIS A 56 3.94 5.85 1.38
C HIS A 56 4.72 7.16 1.24
N PRO A 57 5.85 7.31 1.94
CA PRO A 57 6.82 8.35 1.59
C PRO A 57 7.18 8.29 0.11
N GLY A 58 7.29 9.45 -0.53
CA GLY A 58 7.54 9.56 -1.96
C GLY A 58 6.30 9.42 -2.86
N PHE A 59 5.10 9.29 -2.26
CA PHE A 59 3.84 9.21 -3.01
C PHE A 59 2.91 10.37 -2.67
N GLY A 60 2.15 10.82 -3.66
CA GLY A 60 1.05 11.78 -3.52
C GLY A 60 1.40 13.04 -2.74
N GLU A 61 0.76 13.23 -1.58
CA GLU A 61 0.96 14.38 -0.69
C GLU A 61 1.97 14.13 0.43
N SER A 62 2.55 12.92 0.48
CA SER A 62 3.55 12.55 1.48
C SER A 62 4.93 13.09 1.12
N ASP A 63 5.73 13.42 2.13
CA ASP A 63 7.11 13.88 1.94
C ASP A 63 7.97 12.81 1.23
N THR A 64 8.97 13.27 0.48
CA THR A 64 10.02 12.42 -0.11
C THR A 64 11.33 12.68 0.65
N PRO A 65 11.63 11.91 1.70
CA PRO A 65 12.81 12.14 2.52
C PRO A 65 14.08 11.63 1.83
N ASP A 66 15.21 12.33 2.03
CA ASP A 66 16.51 12.01 1.43
C ASP A 66 17.08 10.65 1.84
N TRP A 67 16.60 10.08 2.96
CA TRP A 67 17.05 8.78 3.44
C TRP A 67 16.35 7.59 2.77
N LEU A 68 15.35 7.84 1.94
CA LEU A 68 14.55 6.79 1.30
C LEU A 68 15.21 6.32 0.02
N ASP A 69 16.02 5.26 0.11
CA ASP A 69 16.77 4.70 -1.01
C ASP A 69 16.22 3.36 -1.51
N ASN A 70 15.57 2.59 -0.62
CA ASN A 70 15.19 1.21 -0.93
C ASN A 70 14.00 0.71 -0.12
N ILE A 71 13.53 -0.50 -0.44
CA ILE A 71 12.36 -1.12 0.21
C ILE A 71 12.58 -1.40 1.70
N HIS A 72 13.82 -1.61 2.14
CA HIS A 72 14.14 -1.87 3.54
C HIS A 72 13.90 -0.63 4.39
N ASP A 73 14.19 0.57 3.85
CA ASP A 73 13.94 1.84 4.53
C ASP A 73 12.45 2.02 4.77
N LEU A 74 11.60 1.69 3.77
CA LEU A 74 10.15 1.69 3.93
C LEU A 74 9.69 0.69 5.00
N ALA A 75 10.26 -0.50 5.05
CA ALA A 75 9.89 -1.49 6.06
C ALA A 75 10.20 -1.00 7.49
N TYR A 76 11.37 -0.40 7.71
CA TYR A 76 11.72 0.22 9.00
C TYR A 76 10.84 1.43 9.30
N PHE A 77 10.58 2.27 8.33
CA PHE A 77 9.68 3.41 8.49
C PHE A 77 8.28 2.97 8.94
N TYR A 78 7.76 1.87 8.39
CA TYR A 78 6.46 1.35 8.82
C TYR A 78 6.47 0.73 10.21
N LEU A 79 7.57 0.18 10.69
CA LEU A 79 7.70 -0.18 12.11
C LEU A 79 7.58 1.07 13.00
N ASP A 80 8.23 2.17 12.61
CA ASP A 80 8.10 3.46 13.31
C ASP A 80 6.67 4.03 13.22
N VAL A 81 5.97 3.87 12.08
CA VAL A 81 4.54 4.23 11.94
C VAL A 81 3.67 3.46 12.94
N LEU A 82 3.90 2.14 13.07
CA LEU A 82 3.16 1.33 14.05
C LEU A 82 3.43 1.78 15.48
N ASP A 83 4.66 2.22 15.78
CA ASP A 83 5.05 2.73 17.10
C ASP A 83 4.42 4.09 17.38
N GLU A 84 4.46 5.03 16.43
CA GLU A 84 3.87 6.36 16.55
C GLU A 84 2.36 6.28 16.78
N LEU A 85 1.68 5.39 16.05
CA LEU A 85 0.26 5.13 16.19
C LEU A 85 -0.07 4.22 17.40
N LYS A 86 0.94 3.73 18.14
CA LYS A 86 0.83 2.81 19.28
C LYS A 86 0.01 1.55 18.98
N LEU A 87 0.11 1.06 17.75
CA LEU A 87 -0.64 -0.10 17.28
C LEU A 87 0.01 -1.41 17.76
N LYS A 88 -0.83 -2.36 18.13
CA LYS A 88 -0.47 -3.75 18.48
C LYS A 88 -1.48 -4.68 17.85
N ASP A 89 -1.11 -5.93 17.67
CA ASP A 89 -1.97 -6.97 17.11
C ASP A 89 -2.59 -6.52 15.78
N VAL A 90 -1.74 -5.97 14.90
CA VAL A 90 -2.15 -5.35 13.64
C VAL A 90 -2.49 -6.42 12.60
N ASN A 91 -3.65 -6.32 11.98
CA ASN A 91 -3.92 -6.99 10.72
C ASN A 91 -3.28 -6.17 9.59
N LEU A 92 -2.23 -6.70 8.99
CA LEU A 92 -1.48 -6.03 7.94
C LEU A 92 -1.90 -6.55 6.57
N VAL A 93 -2.36 -5.66 5.70
CA VAL A 93 -2.71 -5.95 4.29
C VAL A 93 -1.76 -5.21 3.38
N GLY A 94 -1.09 -5.93 2.50
CA GLY A 94 -0.20 -5.34 1.51
C GLY A 94 -0.66 -5.62 0.08
N LEU A 95 -0.85 -4.57 -0.71
CA LEU A 95 -1.27 -4.64 -2.11
C LEU A 95 -0.08 -4.40 -3.03
N SER A 96 0.26 -5.33 -3.92
CA SER A 96 1.33 -5.17 -4.92
C SER A 96 2.65 -4.69 -4.26
N PHE A 97 3.11 -3.46 -4.53
CA PHE A 97 4.27 -2.82 -3.91
C PHE A 97 4.17 -2.76 -2.37
N GLY A 98 2.98 -2.42 -1.85
CA GLY A 98 2.70 -2.47 -0.41
C GLY A 98 2.79 -3.90 0.17
N GLY A 99 2.56 -4.92 -0.66
CA GLY A 99 2.78 -6.32 -0.31
C GLY A 99 4.26 -6.64 -0.12
N TRP A 100 5.14 -6.08 -0.93
CA TRP A 100 6.58 -6.18 -0.74
C TRP A 100 7.01 -5.54 0.59
N ILE A 101 6.57 -4.31 0.84
CA ILE A 101 6.84 -3.61 2.12
C ILE A 101 6.33 -4.44 3.31
N ALA A 102 5.10 -4.97 3.22
CA ALA A 102 4.51 -5.78 4.29
C ALA A 102 5.30 -7.06 4.57
N THR A 103 5.81 -7.71 3.52
CA THR A 103 6.67 -8.90 3.64
C THR A 103 7.99 -8.56 4.31
N GLU A 104 8.65 -7.48 3.89
CA GLU A 104 9.90 -7.00 4.47
C GLU A 104 9.74 -6.58 5.95
N LEU A 105 8.61 -5.97 6.30
CA LEU A 105 8.25 -5.65 7.67
C LEU A 105 8.08 -6.93 8.51
N ALA A 106 7.33 -7.91 8.00
CA ALA A 106 7.07 -9.16 8.71
C ALA A 106 8.34 -9.98 8.95
N VAL A 107 9.27 -10.01 7.97
CA VAL A 107 10.59 -10.66 8.12
C VAL A 107 11.38 -10.06 9.30
N ARG A 108 11.23 -8.75 9.54
CA ARG A 108 11.95 -8.05 10.63
C ARG A 108 11.26 -8.16 11.97
N ASN A 109 9.94 -8.05 11.99
CA ASN A 109 9.19 -8.05 13.24
C ASN A 109 7.75 -8.52 13.06
N THR A 110 7.46 -9.75 13.48
CA THR A 110 6.10 -10.31 13.51
C THR A 110 5.35 -10.04 14.81
N GLN A 111 6.04 -9.60 15.88
CA GLN A 111 5.42 -9.45 17.22
C GLN A 111 4.33 -8.36 17.28
N ARG A 112 4.30 -7.49 16.29
CA ARG A 112 3.30 -6.41 16.15
C ARG A 112 2.09 -6.84 15.35
N LEU A 113 2.15 -8.02 14.69
CA LEU A 113 1.16 -8.47 13.72
C LEU A 113 0.24 -9.54 14.31
N ALA A 114 -1.07 -9.36 14.17
CA ALA A 114 -2.07 -10.41 14.36
C ALA A 114 -2.19 -11.27 13.10
N SER A 115 -2.11 -10.66 11.92
CA SER A 115 -2.17 -11.35 10.64
C SER A 115 -1.44 -10.59 9.54
N LEU A 116 -1.05 -11.30 8.48
CA LEU A 116 -0.50 -10.74 7.24
C LEU A 116 -1.31 -11.26 6.06
N THR A 117 -1.83 -10.34 5.25
CA THR A 117 -2.55 -10.64 4.00
C THR A 117 -1.82 -9.98 2.84
N LEU A 118 -1.44 -10.77 1.84
CA LEU A 118 -0.74 -10.31 0.65
C LEU A 118 -1.65 -10.45 -0.57
N CYS A 119 -1.86 -9.34 -1.28
CA CYS A 119 -2.68 -9.28 -2.49
C CYS A 119 -1.82 -8.91 -3.69
N GLY A 120 -1.49 -9.89 -4.55
CA GLY A 120 -0.64 -9.69 -5.72
C GLY A 120 0.70 -9.04 -5.37
N ALA A 121 1.33 -9.48 -4.27
CA ALA A 121 2.53 -8.86 -3.73
C ALA A 121 3.70 -8.90 -4.71
N ALA A 122 4.37 -7.76 -4.90
CA ALA A 122 5.67 -7.69 -5.56
C ALA A 122 6.80 -8.19 -4.63
N GLY A 123 8.00 -8.36 -5.16
CA GLY A 123 9.20 -8.68 -4.39
C GLY A 123 9.30 -10.13 -3.90
N LEU A 124 8.34 -10.99 -4.23
CA LEU A 124 8.39 -12.42 -3.91
C LEU A 124 8.99 -13.20 -5.06
N TYR A 125 10.05 -13.95 -4.78
CA TYR A 125 10.63 -14.89 -5.76
C TYR A 125 10.03 -16.28 -5.57
N LEU A 126 9.43 -16.82 -6.64
CA LEU A 126 8.93 -18.19 -6.68
C LEU A 126 9.74 -18.97 -7.71
N ALA A 127 10.43 -20.02 -7.26
CA ALA A 127 11.21 -20.87 -8.16
C ALA A 127 10.31 -21.53 -9.22
N GLY A 128 10.71 -21.42 -10.49
CA GLY A 128 9.96 -21.98 -11.62
C GLY A 128 8.78 -21.13 -12.12
N VAL A 129 8.54 -19.96 -11.52
CA VAL A 129 7.55 -18.99 -11.99
C VAL A 129 8.29 -17.83 -12.65
N GLU A 130 7.91 -17.50 -13.89
CA GLU A 130 8.44 -16.32 -14.57
C GLU A 130 7.95 -15.07 -13.82
N GLN A 131 8.91 -14.22 -13.45
CA GLN A 131 8.58 -12.93 -12.87
C GLN A 131 8.39 -11.90 -13.98
N LEU A 132 7.20 -11.34 -14.04
CA LEU A 132 6.87 -10.29 -15.00
C LEU A 132 7.39 -8.94 -14.48
N ASP A 133 8.26 -8.31 -15.26
CA ASP A 133 8.71 -6.95 -14.99
C ASP A 133 7.72 -5.95 -15.62
N PRO A 134 6.95 -5.20 -14.79
CA PRO A 134 5.96 -4.26 -15.30
C PRO A 134 6.57 -3.08 -16.07
N PHE A 135 7.86 -2.77 -15.84
CA PHE A 135 8.55 -1.66 -16.50
C PHE A 135 9.05 -2.03 -17.92
N LEU A 136 9.21 -3.32 -18.20
CA LEU A 136 9.60 -3.83 -19.52
C LEU A 136 8.41 -4.13 -20.44
N ARG A 137 7.18 -3.91 -19.99
CA ARG A 137 5.95 -4.24 -20.72
C ARG A 137 5.23 -2.99 -21.19
N GLY A 138 4.72 -3.00 -22.42
CA GLY A 138 3.78 -1.97 -22.89
C GLY A 138 2.44 -2.04 -22.15
N ASP A 139 1.66 -0.96 -22.20
CA ASP A 139 0.41 -0.83 -21.42
C ASP A 139 -0.59 -1.96 -21.69
N GLU A 140 -0.82 -2.33 -22.94
CA GLU A 140 -1.73 -3.43 -23.30
C GLU A 140 -1.25 -4.77 -22.75
N GLN A 141 0.07 -5.03 -22.75
CA GLN A 141 0.63 -6.28 -22.26
C GLN A 141 0.58 -6.32 -20.73
N ARG A 142 0.81 -5.19 -20.06
CA ARG A 142 0.61 -5.09 -18.61
C ARG A 142 -0.83 -5.40 -18.22
N LEU A 143 -1.82 -4.89 -18.95
CA LEU A 143 -3.22 -5.17 -18.69
C LEU A 143 -3.54 -6.67 -18.82
N ARG A 144 -2.98 -7.34 -19.82
CA ARG A 144 -3.19 -8.78 -20.03
C ARG A 144 -2.51 -9.64 -18.96
N ASP A 145 -1.29 -9.25 -18.56
CA ASP A 145 -0.45 -10.05 -17.66
C ASP A 145 -0.86 -9.89 -16.18
N PHE A 146 -1.35 -8.71 -15.80
CA PHE A 146 -1.65 -8.38 -14.40
C PHE A 146 -3.12 -8.45 -14.01
N PHE A 147 -4.05 -8.49 -14.98
CA PHE A 147 -5.48 -8.51 -14.70
C PHE A 147 -6.16 -9.73 -15.32
N TYR A 148 -6.86 -10.50 -14.48
CA TYR A 148 -7.65 -11.65 -14.94
C TYR A 148 -8.79 -11.22 -15.88
N ASP A 149 -9.48 -10.14 -15.54
CA ASP A 149 -10.56 -9.55 -16.34
C ASP A 149 -10.12 -8.20 -16.93
N GLN A 150 -9.80 -8.22 -18.21
CA GLN A 150 -9.35 -7.04 -18.95
C GLN A 150 -10.45 -5.96 -19.08
N ILE A 151 -11.73 -6.35 -19.02
CA ILE A 151 -12.85 -5.40 -19.12
C ILE A 151 -12.89 -4.50 -17.88
N ILE A 152 -12.59 -5.03 -16.69
CA ILE A 152 -12.51 -4.24 -15.46
C ILE A 152 -11.36 -3.23 -15.53
N SER A 153 -10.23 -3.62 -16.12
CA SER A 153 -9.07 -2.73 -16.26
C SER A 153 -9.34 -1.57 -17.25
N PHE A 154 -10.10 -1.81 -18.31
CA PHE A 154 -10.48 -0.76 -19.26
C PHE A 154 -11.49 0.24 -18.68
N ARG A 155 -12.42 -0.21 -17.81
CA ARG A 155 -13.35 0.72 -17.14
C ARG A 155 -12.64 1.66 -16.16
N ASN A 156 -11.53 1.23 -15.58
CA ASN A 156 -10.70 2.07 -14.72
C ASN A 156 -9.72 2.97 -15.51
N SER A 157 -9.56 2.75 -16.83
CA SER A 157 -8.69 3.57 -17.67
C SER A 157 -9.35 4.89 -18.10
N ASP A 158 -10.68 4.99 -18.08
CA ASP A 158 -11.37 6.25 -18.36
C ASP A 158 -11.10 7.32 -17.28
N ASP A 159 -10.66 6.91 -16.08
CA ASP A 159 -10.17 7.82 -15.04
C ASP A 159 -8.72 8.29 -15.28
N ARG A 160 -8.03 7.80 -16.33
CA ARG A 160 -6.61 8.11 -16.59
C ARG A 160 -6.35 9.43 -17.30
N GLU A 161 -7.35 10.14 -17.77
CA GLU A 161 -7.15 11.50 -18.33
C GLU A 161 -6.60 12.49 -17.28
N ASN A 162 -6.63 12.13 -15.99
CA ASN A 162 -6.04 12.91 -14.90
C ASN A 162 -4.70 12.39 -14.37
N PHE A 163 -4.17 11.30 -14.92
CA PHE A 163 -2.87 10.76 -14.51
C PHE A 163 -1.79 11.15 -15.52
N SER A 164 -1.30 12.37 -15.42
CA SER A 164 -0.06 12.79 -16.06
C SER A 164 1.09 12.49 -15.09
N PRO A 165 1.98 11.55 -15.37
CA PRO A 165 3.21 11.43 -14.62
C PRO A 165 4.04 12.67 -14.95
N THR A 166 4.16 13.61 -14.02
CA THR A 166 5.20 14.63 -14.09
C THR A 166 6.53 13.91 -13.99
N ALA A 167 7.18 13.76 -15.14
CA ALA A 167 8.57 13.37 -15.23
C ALA A 167 9.41 14.42 -14.48
N HIS A 168 10.14 13.97 -13.49
CA HIS A 168 11.36 14.61 -12.99
C HIS A 168 12.44 13.55 -12.87
#